data_430bf169b55ca6b3c0a32dc15663ad53
#
_entry.id   430bf169b55ca6b3c0a32dc15663ad53
#
_cell.length_a   1.000
_cell.length_b   1.000
_cell.length_c   1.000
_cell.angle_alpha   90.00
_cell.angle_beta   90.00
_cell.angle_gamma   90.00
#
_symmetry.space_group_name_H-M   'P 1'
#
loop_
_entity.id
_entity.type
_entity.pdbx_description
1 polymer ?
#
loop_
_entity_poly.entity_id
_entity_poly.type
_entity_poly.pdbx_seq_one_letter_code
_entity_poly.pdbx_strand_id
1 'polypeptide(L)'
;MKVLLVEDNERVTRFVVKGLQEAGHVADHADNGRDGMFLAASEPYDVIIMDRMLPGQIDGLAIIETLRKSGNRTPILILSALSDVDERIRGLKSGGDDYLTKPFAFVELLARIEALSRRRSSVPDATKLKVADLDFDLLARRVTRSGREIELTARELKLLEFLMRRAGQVVTRTMLLEGVWDLHFDPQSNLIDVHISRLRQAIDRGSDRQLIHTVRGSGYVLRSED
;
A
#
# COMPACT_ATOMS: atom_id res chain seq x y z
N MET A 1 -0.83 -1.73 -6.29
CA MET A 1 -0.68 -0.28 -6.07
C MET A 1 -0.96 0.46 -7.37
N LYS A 2 -1.50 1.69 -7.29
CA LYS A 2 -1.58 2.64 -8.42
C LYS A 2 -0.41 3.63 -8.28
N VAL A 3 0.49 3.64 -9.25
CA VAL A 3 1.73 4.41 -9.23
C VAL A 3 1.68 5.46 -10.34
N LEU A 4 2.05 6.71 -10.06
CA LEU A 4 2.29 7.72 -11.07
C LEU A 4 3.79 7.82 -11.32
N LEU A 5 4.21 7.70 -12.58
CA LEU A 5 5.57 7.98 -13.03
C LEU A 5 5.59 9.30 -13.79
N VAL A 6 6.41 10.26 -13.34
CA VAL A 6 6.69 11.52 -14.04
C VAL A 6 8.14 11.48 -14.50
N GLU A 7 8.36 11.26 -15.82
CA GLU A 7 9.67 10.99 -16.42
C GLU A 7 9.57 11.27 -17.92
N ASP A 8 10.48 12.05 -18.47
CA ASP A 8 10.49 12.41 -19.90
C ASP A 8 11.29 11.44 -20.77
N ASN A 9 12.20 10.67 -20.18
CA ASN A 9 13.01 9.72 -20.90
C ASN A 9 12.21 8.44 -21.23
N GLU A 10 11.82 8.28 -22.50
CA GLU A 10 11.06 7.13 -22.98
C GLU A 10 11.67 5.76 -22.63
N ARG A 11 13.01 5.63 -22.56
CA ARG A 11 13.66 4.35 -22.23
C ARG A 11 13.46 4.01 -20.77
N VAL A 12 13.60 5.00 -19.89
CA VAL A 12 13.36 4.84 -18.45
C VAL A 12 11.88 4.56 -18.21
N THR A 13 11.00 5.33 -18.86
CA THR A 13 9.54 5.13 -18.77
C THR A 13 9.13 3.73 -19.15
N ARG A 14 9.54 3.25 -20.33
CA ARG A 14 9.21 1.90 -20.79
C ARG A 14 9.72 0.82 -19.84
N PHE A 15 10.94 0.99 -19.34
CA PHE A 15 11.54 0.05 -18.40
C PHE A 15 10.77 0.00 -17.07
N VAL A 16 10.45 1.17 -16.50
CA VAL A 16 9.76 1.26 -15.20
C VAL A 16 8.31 0.82 -15.32
N VAL A 17 7.56 1.33 -16.31
CA VAL A 17 6.15 0.98 -16.50
C VAL A 17 5.98 -0.52 -16.75
N LYS A 18 6.81 -1.11 -17.63
CA LYS A 18 6.76 -2.55 -17.89
C LYS A 18 7.04 -3.35 -16.63
N GLY A 19 8.11 -3.00 -15.89
CA GLY A 19 8.44 -3.69 -14.64
C GLY A 19 7.33 -3.59 -13.59
N LEU A 20 6.70 -2.41 -13.43
CA LEU A 20 5.57 -2.23 -12.51
C LEU A 20 4.37 -3.09 -12.91
N GLN A 21 4.04 -3.15 -14.20
CA GLN A 21 2.95 -4.00 -14.71
C GLN A 21 3.24 -5.49 -14.48
N GLU A 22 4.46 -5.94 -14.74
CA GLU A 22 4.91 -7.31 -14.49
C GLU A 22 4.85 -7.66 -12.98
N ALA A 23 5.08 -6.67 -12.10
CA ALA A 23 4.92 -6.80 -10.66
C ALA A 23 3.45 -6.69 -10.18
N GLY A 24 2.48 -6.61 -11.09
CA GLY A 24 1.05 -6.55 -10.76
C GLY A 24 0.56 -5.18 -10.28
N HIS A 25 1.27 -4.11 -10.63
CA HIS A 25 0.90 -2.73 -10.31
C HIS A 25 0.28 -2.02 -11.51
N VAL A 26 -0.56 -1.01 -11.24
CA VAL A 26 -1.07 -0.09 -12.26
C VAL A 26 -0.15 1.13 -12.30
N ALA A 27 0.33 1.49 -13.47
CA ALA A 27 1.22 2.63 -13.65
C ALA A 27 0.61 3.60 -14.66
N ASP A 28 0.36 4.84 -14.22
CA ASP A 28 0.08 5.98 -15.07
C ASP A 28 1.40 6.73 -15.31
N HIS A 29 1.51 7.41 -16.46
CA HIS A 29 2.71 8.10 -16.85
C HIS A 29 2.42 9.52 -17.34
N ALA A 30 3.30 10.44 -16.99
CA ALA A 30 3.40 11.79 -17.56
C ALA A 30 4.84 12.05 -18.00
N ASP A 31 5.01 12.61 -19.20
CA ASP A 31 6.31 12.92 -19.80
C ASP A 31 6.78 14.36 -19.50
N ASN A 32 6.00 15.12 -18.75
CA ASN A 32 6.31 16.48 -18.37
C ASN A 32 5.74 16.84 -16.98
N GLY A 33 6.29 17.90 -16.39
CA GLY A 33 5.93 18.32 -15.05
C GLY A 33 4.50 18.86 -14.91
N ARG A 34 3.94 19.47 -15.96
CA ARG A 34 2.59 20.03 -15.95
C ARG A 34 1.54 18.93 -15.83
N ASP A 35 1.65 17.92 -16.70
CA ASP A 35 0.72 16.78 -16.70
C ASP A 35 0.92 15.91 -15.47
N GLY A 36 2.18 15.73 -15.03
CA GLY A 36 2.50 15.05 -13.79
C GLY A 36 1.87 15.70 -12.57
N MET A 37 1.93 17.04 -12.47
CA MET A 37 1.29 17.79 -11.39
C MET A 37 -0.24 17.68 -11.46
N PHE A 38 -0.82 17.77 -12.66
CA PHE A 38 -2.27 17.63 -12.86
C PHE A 38 -2.76 16.25 -12.42
N LEU A 39 -2.11 15.17 -12.86
CA LEU A 39 -2.47 13.81 -12.48
C LEU A 39 -2.31 13.60 -10.97
N ALA A 40 -1.19 14.05 -10.39
CA ALA A 40 -0.93 13.93 -8.96
C ALA A 40 -1.96 14.66 -8.09
N ALA A 41 -2.59 15.72 -8.61
CA ALA A 41 -3.60 16.50 -7.90
C ALA A 41 -5.03 15.95 -8.09
N SER A 42 -5.33 15.35 -9.26
CA SER A 42 -6.68 14.91 -9.63
C SER A 42 -6.98 13.44 -9.33
N GLU A 43 -5.97 12.60 -9.24
CA GLU A 43 -6.12 11.15 -9.09
C GLU A 43 -5.44 10.62 -7.80
N PRO A 44 -6.02 9.61 -7.15
CA PRO A 44 -5.42 8.98 -5.98
C PRO A 44 -4.32 7.99 -6.42
N TYR A 45 -3.07 8.28 -6.08
CA TYR A 45 -1.95 7.37 -6.26
C TYR A 45 -1.44 6.86 -4.91
N ASP A 46 -0.94 5.62 -4.88
CA ASP A 46 -0.30 5.05 -3.71
C ASP A 46 1.13 5.59 -3.53
N VAL A 47 1.85 5.80 -4.66
CA VAL A 47 3.19 6.37 -4.71
C VAL A 47 3.33 7.17 -6.00
N ILE A 48 4.08 8.27 -5.94
CA ILE A 48 4.53 9.04 -7.10
C ILE A 48 6.03 8.81 -7.26
N ILE A 49 6.46 8.48 -8.47
CA ILE A 49 7.86 8.47 -8.88
C ILE A 49 8.08 9.73 -9.71
N MET A 50 8.97 10.61 -9.23
CA MET A 50 9.18 11.93 -9.82
C MET A 50 10.62 12.07 -10.30
N ASP A 51 10.83 12.25 -11.61
CA ASP A 51 12.13 12.69 -12.07
C ASP A 51 12.40 14.12 -11.58
N ARG A 52 13.61 14.34 -11.13
CA ARG A 52 14.06 15.65 -10.74
C ARG A 52 14.17 16.61 -11.93
N MET A 53 14.69 16.14 -13.06
CA MET A 53 15.01 16.96 -14.22
C MET A 53 13.99 16.70 -15.32
N LEU A 54 12.96 17.54 -15.38
CA LEU A 54 11.91 17.47 -16.40
C LEU A 54 12.09 18.54 -17.46
N PRO A 55 11.59 18.34 -18.70
CA PRO A 55 11.68 19.32 -19.76
C PRO A 55 10.93 20.62 -19.42
N GLY A 56 11.36 21.74 -20.02
CA GLY A 56 10.72 23.05 -19.84
C GLY A 56 11.15 23.82 -18.60
N GLN A 57 12.32 23.50 -18.03
CA GLN A 57 12.89 24.15 -16.83
C GLN A 57 12.02 23.98 -15.55
N ILE A 58 11.11 23.04 -15.54
CA ILE A 58 10.33 22.69 -14.36
C ILE A 58 11.16 21.69 -13.54
N ASP A 59 11.73 22.15 -12.44
CA ASP A 59 12.40 21.26 -11.47
C ASP A 59 11.35 20.39 -10.78
N GLY A 60 11.52 19.08 -10.83
CA GLY A 60 10.63 18.13 -10.14
C GLY A 60 10.49 18.43 -8.63
N LEU A 61 11.51 19.03 -8.00
CA LEU A 61 11.43 19.48 -6.60
C LEU A 61 10.41 20.60 -6.41
N ALA A 62 10.29 21.54 -7.36
CA ALA A 62 9.27 22.60 -7.30
C ALA A 62 7.85 22.03 -7.40
N ILE A 63 7.65 20.97 -8.18
CA ILE A 63 6.38 20.25 -8.25
C ILE A 63 6.08 19.59 -6.89
N ILE A 64 7.06 18.90 -6.31
CA ILE A 64 6.93 18.26 -4.99
C ILE A 64 6.53 19.28 -3.93
N GLU A 65 7.23 20.42 -3.85
CA GLU A 65 6.88 21.49 -2.92
C GLU A 65 5.46 22.01 -3.12
N THR A 66 5.03 22.18 -4.38
CA THR A 66 3.68 22.63 -4.70
C THR A 66 2.63 21.60 -4.26
N LEU A 67 2.86 20.32 -4.51
CA LEU A 67 2.00 19.24 -4.04
C LEU A 67 1.91 19.22 -2.51
N ARG A 68 3.01 19.38 -1.82
CA ARG A 68 3.03 19.45 -0.34
C ARG A 68 2.27 20.66 0.21
N LYS A 69 2.43 21.83 -0.43
CA LYS A 69 1.69 23.07 -0.07
C LYS A 69 0.18 22.91 -0.30
N SER A 70 -0.24 22.18 -1.32
CA SER A 70 -1.67 21.88 -1.56
C SER A 70 -2.24 20.78 -0.63
N GLY A 71 -1.45 20.24 0.30
CA GLY A 71 -1.88 19.22 1.25
C GLY A 71 -1.76 17.80 0.72
N ASN A 72 -1.26 17.59 -0.50
CA ASN A 72 -1.03 16.24 -1.02
C ASN A 72 0.07 15.54 -0.20
N ARG A 73 -0.25 14.40 0.39
CA ARG A 73 0.64 13.57 1.23
C ARG A 73 1.01 12.26 0.57
N THR A 74 0.74 12.08 -0.71
CA THR A 74 1.15 10.87 -1.44
C THR A 74 2.67 10.73 -1.36
N PRO A 75 3.19 9.55 -0.97
CA PRO A 75 4.63 9.31 -0.91
C PRO A 75 5.28 9.54 -2.27
N ILE A 76 6.45 10.20 -2.26
CA ILE A 76 7.17 10.56 -3.48
C ILE A 76 8.58 9.98 -3.43
N LEU A 77 8.91 9.13 -4.42
CA LEU A 77 10.27 8.68 -4.71
C LEU A 77 10.87 9.59 -5.77
N ILE A 78 11.97 10.26 -5.44
CA ILE A 78 12.70 11.11 -6.41
C ILE A 78 13.67 10.25 -7.20
N LEU A 79 13.62 10.34 -8.54
CA LEU A 79 14.66 9.82 -9.43
C LEU A 79 15.59 10.95 -9.84
N SER A 80 16.90 10.70 -9.86
CA SER A 80 17.86 11.72 -10.28
C SER A 80 19.18 11.11 -10.77
N ALA A 81 19.79 11.74 -11.75
CA ALA A 81 21.17 11.45 -12.15
C ALA A 81 22.22 12.02 -11.18
N LEU A 82 21.80 12.90 -10.24
CA LEU A 82 22.68 13.54 -9.28
C LEU A 82 22.84 12.65 -8.06
N SER A 83 24.07 12.22 -7.79
CA SER A 83 24.40 11.32 -6.66
C SER A 83 24.96 12.07 -5.44
N ASP A 84 25.14 13.38 -5.55
CA ASP A 84 25.69 14.21 -4.49
C ASP A 84 24.80 14.21 -3.24
N VAL A 85 25.42 14.18 -2.07
CA VAL A 85 24.74 14.14 -0.77
C VAL A 85 23.87 15.40 -0.58
N ASP A 86 24.38 16.56 -0.98
CA ASP A 86 23.62 17.83 -0.83
C ASP A 86 22.35 17.82 -1.68
N GLU A 87 22.40 17.24 -2.87
CA GLU A 87 21.26 17.12 -3.75
C GLU A 87 20.19 16.15 -3.21
N ARG A 88 20.62 15.06 -2.57
CA ARG A 88 19.70 14.14 -1.87
C ARG A 88 19.03 14.83 -0.68
N ILE A 89 19.80 15.62 0.09
CA ILE A 89 19.29 16.41 1.22
C ILE A 89 18.26 17.44 0.71
N ARG A 90 18.54 18.13 -0.39
CA ARG A 90 17.59 19.06 -1.00
C ARG A 90 16.30 18.37 -1.40
N GLY A 91 16.39 17.23 -2.11
CA GLY A 91 15.22 16.47 -2.51
C GLY A 91 14.31 16.06 -1.34
N LEU A 92 14.90 15.56 -0.26
CA LEU A 92 14.17 15.18 0.94
C LEU A 92 13.57 16.40 1.66
N LYS A 93 14.31 17.53 1.74
CA LYS A 93 13.82 18.77 2.33
C LYS A 93 12.66 19.40 1.54
N SER A 94 12.62 19.21 0.21
CA SER A 94 11.51 19.67 -0.64
C SER A 94 10.24 18.86 -0.44
N GLY A 95 10.26 17.81 0.38
CA GLY A 95 9.10 16.98 0.69
C GLY A 95 9.06 15.62 -0.04
N GLY A 96 10.15 15.21 -0.68
CA GLY A 96 10.35 13.84 -1.14
C GLY A 96 10.50 12.89 0.07
N ASP A 97 9.98 11.68 -0.07
CA ASP A 97 10.01 10.68 1.01
C ASP A 97 11.17 9.70 0.88
N ASP A 98 11.71 9.53 -0.34
CA ASP A 98 12.93 8.76 -0.62
C ASP A 98 13.57 9.25 -1.92
N TYR A 99 14.79 8.78 -2.19
CA TYR A 99 15.62 9.23 -3.30
C TYR A 99 16.36 8.05 -3.91
N LEU A 100 16.33 7.92 -5.26
CA LEU A 100 17.00 6.87 -6.00
C LEU A 100 17.82 7.46 -7.15
N THR A 101 19.12 7.13 -7.20
CA THR A 101 20.03 7.62 -8.22
C THR A 101 19.96 6.78 -9.49
N LYS A 102 19.99 7.46 -10.64
CA LYS A 102 20.16 6.83 -11.97
C LYS A 102 21.66 6.59 -12.25
N PRO A 103 22.05 5.43 -12.81
CA PRO A 103 21.22 4.28 -13.15
C PRO A 103 20.84 3.43 -11.93
N PHE A 104 19.68 2.81 -11.95
CA PHE A 104 19.17 1.97 -10.87
C PHE A 104 18.71 0.59 -11.37
N ALA A 105 18.71 -0.39 -10.46
CA ALA A 105 18.08 -1.67 -10.72
C ALA A 105 16.57 -1.59 -10.44
N PHE A 106 15.73 -2.22 -11.28
CA PHE A 106 14.27 -2.22 -11.08
C PHE A 106 13.87 -2.81 -9.72
N VAL A 107 14.56 -3.85 -9.27
CA VAL A 107 14.33 -4.48 -7.96
C VAL A 107 14.52 -3.47 -6.80
N GLU A 108 15.50 -2.57 -6.90
CA GLU A 108 15.71 -1.52 -5.90
C GLU A 108 14.55 -0.50 -5.93
N LEU A 109 14.16 -0.03 -7.12
CA LEU A 109 13.03 0.87 -7.29
C LEU A 109 11.75 0.25 -6.70
N LEU A 110 11.45 -1.01 -7.03
CA LEU A 110 10.28 -1.73 -6.54
C LEU A 110 10.29 -1.83 -5.01
N ALA A 111 11.41 -2.23 -4.41
CA ALA A 111 11.53 -2.34 -2.96
C ALA A 111 11.29 -1.00 -2.24
N ARG A 112 11.76 0.12 -2.82
CA ARG A 112 11.56 1.48 -2.28
C ARG A 112 10.11 1.93 -2.37
N ILE A 113 9.45 1.78 -3.52
CA ILE A 113 8.04 2.18 -3.66
C ILE A 113 7.11 1.33 -2.78
N GLU A 114 7.40 0.04 -2.60
CA GLU A 114 6.67 -0.80 -1.66
C GLU A 114 6.87 -0.36 -0.21
N ALA A 115 8.09 0.02 0.17
CA ALA A 115 8.37 0.55 1.50
C ALA A 115 7.63 1.89 1.74
N LEU A 116 7.58 2.77 0.74
CA LEU A 116 6.86 4.04 0.79
C LEU A 116 5.35 3.84 0.88
N SER A 117 4.80 2.93 0.08
CA SER A 117 3.37 2.59 0.12
C SER A 117 2.96 2.02 1.49
N ARG A 118 3.79 1.17 2.09
CA ARG A 118 3.57 0.67 3.47
C ARG A 118 3.53 1.81 4.49
N ARG A 119 4.41 2.82 4.38
CA ARG A 119 4.41 3.99 5.26
C ARG A 119 3.13 4.83 5.14
N ARG A 120 2.53 4.91 3.96
CA ARG A 120 1.21 5.56 3.76
C ARG A 120 0.07 4.74 4.35
N SER A 121 0.16 3.42 4.24
CA SER A 121 -0.77 2.48 4.90
C SER A 121 -0.55 2.43 6.41
N SER A 122 0.60 2.89 6.90
CA SER A 122 0.80 3.26 8.28
C SER A 122 0.16 4.65 8.54
N VAL A 123 -1.12 4.71 8.77
CA VAL A 123 -1.62 5.30 10.02
C VAL A 123 -0.57 4.93 11.08
N PRO A 124 0.01 5.89 11.90
CA PRO A 124 1.10 5.60 12.85
C PRO A 124 0.74 4.30 13.51
N ASP A 125 1.64 3.30 13.48
CA ASP A 125 1.36 1.90 13.84
C ASP A 125 0.21 1.86 14.81
N ALA A 126 -0.99 1.68 14.29
CA ALA A 126 -2.15 1.62 15.13
C ALA A 126 -1.90 0.39 15.95
N THR A 127 -1.32 0.58 17.14
CA THR A 127 -1.06 -0.49 18.11
C THR A 127 -2.37 -1.20 18.42
N LYS A 128 -3.49 -0.60 17.99
CA LYS A 128 -4.84 -1.13 18.08
C LYS A 128 -5.59 -0.96 16.77
N LEU A 129 -6.16 -2.02 16.27
CA LEU A 129 -7.11 -2.01 15.16
C LEU A 129 -8.52 -2.10 15.73
N LYS A 130 -9.46 -1.36 15.11
CA LYS A 130 -10.86 -1.36 15.52
C LYS A 130 -11.78 -1.41 14.31
N VAL A 131 -12.75 -2.32 14.33
CA VAL A 131 -13.85 -2.40 13.36
C VAL A 131 -15.13 -2.72 14.13
N ALA A 132 -16.05 -1.77 14.16
CA ALA A 132 -17.25 -1.82 14.99
C ALA A 132 -16.90 -2.09 16.48
N ASP A 133 -17.37 -3.20 17.02
CA ASP A 133 -17.14 -3.65 18.41
C ASP A 133 -15.97 -4.63 18.55
N LEU A 134 -15.21 -4.87 17.47
CA LEU A 134 -14.02 -5.71 17.44
C LEU A 134 -12.77 -4.84 17.60
N ASP A 135 -12.02 -5.05 18.68
CA ASP A 135 -10.76 -4.37 18.94
C ASP A 135 -9.61 -5.39 18.96
N PHE A 136 -8.49 -5.06 18.33
CA PHE A 136 -7.27 -5.86 18.33
C PHE A 136 -6.07 -5.02 18.77
N ASP A 137 -5.54 -5.29 19.96
CA ASP A 137 -4.28 -4.73 20.44
C ASP A 137 -3.12 -5.57 19.87
N LEU A 138 -2.39 -5.00 18.91
CA LEU A 138 -1.33 -5.67 18.18
C LEU A 138 -0.08 -5.92 19.05
N LEU A 139 0.20 -5.01 19.99
CA LEU A 139 1.34 -5.17 20.90
C LEU A 139 1.07 -6.25 21.94
N ALA A 140 -0.09 -6.18 22.58
CA ALA A 140 -0.50 -7.19 23.54
C ALA A 140 -0.97 -8.50 22.89
N ARG A 141 -1.14 -8.51 21.54
CA ARG A 141 -1.71 -9.60 20.74
C ARG A 141 -3.07 -10.07 21.29
N ARG A 142 -3.86 -9.13 21.81
CA ARG A 142 -5.15 -9.37 22.44
C ARG A 142 -6.29 -8.87 21.59
N VAL A 143 -7.24 -9.75 21.33
CA VAL A 143 -8.46 -9.47 20.57
C VAL A 143 -9.64 -9.45 21.53
N THR A 144 -10.49 -8.43 21.41
CA THR A 144 -11.75 -8.36 22.18
C THR A 144 -12.90 -8.01 21.25
N ARG A 145 -14.08 -8.54 21.51
CA ARG A 145 -15.32 -8.16 20.84
C ARG A 145 -16.40 -7.84 21.88
N SER A 146 -16.95 -6.64 21.80
CA SER A 146 -17.86 -6.11 22.82
C SER A 146 -17.29 -6.25 24.24
N GLY A 147 -15.97 -6.05 24.41
CA GLY A 147 -15.25 -6.21 25.67
C GLY A 147 -14.93 -7.66 26.10
N ARG A 148 -15.43 -8.67 25.39
CA ARG A 148 -15.11 -10.08 25.66
C ARG A 148 -13.82 -10.47 24.95
N GLU A 149 -12.87 -11.01 25.68
CA GLU A 149 -11.61 -11.51 25.11
C GLU A 149 -11.83 -12.77 24.25
N ILE A 150 -11.13 -12.81 23.11
CA ILE A 150 -11.20 -13.89 22.14
C ILE A 150 -9.80 -14.50 22.00
N GLU A 151 -9.69 -15.78 22.27
CA GLU A 151 -8.48 -16.54 22.06
C GLU A 151 -8.37 -16.98 20.59
N LEU A 152 -7.25 -16.60 19.96
CA LEU A 152 -6.93 -16.95 18.57
C LEU A 152 -5.53 -17.55 18.50
N THR A 153 -5.35 -18.50 17.61
CA THR A 153 -4.03 -19.02 17.27
C THR A 153 -3.19 -17.96 16.56
N ALA A 154 -1.86 -18.13 16.54
CA ALA A 154 -0.96 -17.20 15.85
C ALA A 154 -1.32 -16.97 14.37
N ARG A 155 -1.84 -18.02 13.71
CA ARG A 155 -2.27 -17.94 12.30
C ARG A 155 -3.58 -17.16 12.15
N GLU A 156 -4.52 -17.36 13.05
CA GLU A 156 -5.79 -16.64 13.06
C GLU A 156 -5.60 -15.16 13.43
N LEU A 157 -4.67 -14.84 14.33
CA LEU A 157 -4.27 -13.46 14.63
C LEU A 157 -3.71 -12.76 13.38
N LYS A 158 -2.78 -13.43 12.64
CA LYS A 158 -2.22 -12.89 11.40
C LYS A 158 -3.30 -12.68 10.34
N LEU A 159 -4.24 -13.62 10.20
CA LEU A 159 -5.37 -13.53 9.28
C LEU A 159 -6.31 -12.37 9.68
N LEU A 160 -6.65 -12.25 10.95
CA LEU A 160 -7.49 -11.17 11.48
C LEU A 160 -6.83 -9.81 11.26
N GLU A 161 -5.56 -9.66 11.60
CA GLU A 161 -4.79 -8.44 11.35
C GLU A 161 -4.84 -8.05 9.87
N PHE A 162 -4.61 -9.01 8.97
CA PHE A 162 -4.60 -8.78 7.54
C PHE A 162 -5.95 -8.26 7.01
N LEU A 163 -7.05 -8.83 7.53
CA LEU A 163 -8.42 -8.41 7.20
C LEU A 163 -8.77 -7.04 7.82
N MET A 164 -8.43 -6.81 9.10
CA MET A 164 -8.75 -5.56 9.80
C MET A 164 -7.99 -4.36 9.21
N ARG A 165 -6.74 -4.54 8.79
CA ARG A 165 -5.97 -3.49 8.09
C ARG A 165 -6.58 -3.10 6.73
N ARG A 166 -7.45 -3.96 6.18
CA ARG A 166 -8.16 -3.77 4.90
C ARG A 166 -9.68 -3.75 5.10
N ALA A 167 -10.13 -3.29 6.26
CA ALA A 167 -11.56 -3.23 6.55
C ALA A 167 -12.34 -2.48 5.47
N GLY A 168 -13.48 -3.05 5.04
CA GLY A 168 -14.31 -2.54 3.94
C GLY A 168 -13.82 -2.90 2.54
N GLN A 169 -12.62 -3.46 2.38
CA GLN A 169 -12.06 -3.87 1.09
C GLN A 169 -12.19 -5.38 0.89
N VAL A 170 -12.42 -5.79 -0.34
CA VAL A 170 -12.40 -7.22 -0.71
C VAL A 170 -10.97 -7.72 -0.74
N VAL A 171 -10.67 -8.70 0.09
CA VAL A 171 -9.39 -9.39 0.15
C VAL A 171 -9.52 -10.70 -0.63
N THR A 172 -8.74 -10.85 -1.70
CA THR A 172 -8.80 -12.05 -2.56
C THR A 172 -8.10 -13.25 -1.91
N ARG A 173 -8.40 -14.46 -2.41
CA ARG A 173 -7.72 -15.69 -1.95
C ARG A 173 -6.21 -15.60 -2.16
N THR A 174 -5.76 -15.09 -3.31
CA THR A 174 -4.34 -14.89 -3.61
C THR A 174 -3.68 -13.94 -2.60
N MET A 175 -4.30 -12.79 -2.32
CA MET A 175 -3.79 -11.87 -1.31
C MET A 175 -3.66 -12.50 0.08
N LEU A 176 -4.59 -13.39 0.45
CA LEU A 176 -4.51 -14.12 1.72
C LEU A 176 -3.37 -15.15 1.69
N LEU A 177 -3.23 -15.94 0.62
CA LEU A 177 -2.15 -16.92 0.50
C LEU A 177 -0.79 -16.25 0.60
N GLU A 178 -0.58 -15.16 -0.09
CA GLU A 178 0.68 -14.40 -0.03
C GLU A 178 0.89 -13.72 1.33
N GLY A 179 -0.08 -12.92 1.78
CA GLY A 179 0.08 -12.06 2.95
C GLY A 179 0.05 -12.79 4.30
N VAL A 180 -0.66 -13.92 4.39
CA VAL A 180 -0.83 -14.66 5.65
C VAL A 180 -0.02 -15.95 5.68
N TRP A 181 0.07 -16.67 4.56
CA TRP A 181 0.75 -17.97 4.46
C TRP A 181 2.10 -17.93 3.75
N ASP A 182 2.45 -16.80 3.11
CA ASP A 182 3.68 -16.66 2.31
C ASP A 182 3.75 -17.66 1.15
N LEU A 183 2.58 -17.94 0.56
CA LEU A 183 2.43 -18.86 -0.57
C LEU A 183 2.16 -18.06 -1.83
N HIS A 184 3.04 -18.18 -2.83
CA HIS A 184 2.93 -17.52 -4.14
C HIS A 184 2.26 -18.42 -5.20
N PHE A 185 1.56 -19.45 -4.77
CA PHE A 185 0.78 -20.34 -5.62
C PHE A 185 -0.49 -20.78 -4.90
N ASP A 186 -1.52 -21.14 -5.65
CA ASP A 186 -2.73 -21.71 -5.07
C ASP A 186 -2.53 -23.21 -4.82
N PRO A 187 -2.53 -23.65 -3.55
CA PRO A 187 -2.40 -25.08 -3.22
C PRO A 187 -3.65 -25.89 -3.59
N GLN A 188 -4.66 -25.29 -4.23
CA GLN A 188 -5.96 -25.90 -4.58
C GLN A 188 -6.62 -26.63 -3.38
N SER A 189 -6.42 -26.08 -2.19
CA SER A 189 -6.93 -26.62 -0.94
C SER A 189 -7.94 -25.68 -0.30
N ASN A 190 -8.72 -26.21 0.63
CA ASN A 190 -9.65 -25.42 1.44
C ASN A 190 -8.99 -24.70 2.64
N LEU A 191 -7.67 -24.51 2.58
CA LEU A 191 -6.85 -23.93 3.67
C LEU A 191 -7.44 -22.62 4.18
N ILE A 192 -7.73 -21.68 3.27
CA ILE A 192 -8.28 -20.37 3.63
C ILE A 192 -9.67 -20.52 4.24
N ASP A 193 -10.53 -21.33 3.60
CA ASP A 193 -11.93 -21.50 4.03
C ASP A 193 -12.03 -22.06 5.44
N VAL A 194 -11.16 -23.00 5.79
CA VAL A 194 -11.07 -23.58 7.15
C VAL A 194 -10.69 -22.51 8.16
N HIS A 195 -9.67 -21.70 7.88
CA HIS A 195 -9.25 -20.65 8.81
C HIS A 195 -10.25 -19.49 8.91
N ILE A 196 -10.89 -19.11 7.80
CA ILE A 196 -11.99 -18.12 7.82
C ILE A 196 -13.17 -18.65 8.64
N SER A 197 -13.54 -19.93 8.47
CA SER A 197 -14.61 -20.54 9.25
C SER A 197 -14.32 -20.54 10.75
N ARG A 198 -13.09 -20.91 11.15
CA ARG A 198 -12.65 -20.87 12.55
C ARG A 198 -12.65 -19.46 13.09
N LEU A 199 -12.12 -18.51 12.33
CA LEU A 199 -12.07 -17.11 12.72
C LEU A 199 -13.49 -16.54 12.92
N ARG A 200 -14.45 -16.84 12.01
CA ARG A 200 -15.86 -16.48 12.16
C ARG A 200 -16.44 -17.08 13.44
N GLN A 201 -16.21 -18.37 13.69
CA GLN A 201 -16.69 -19.01 14.90
C GLN A 201 -16.16 -18.35 16.17
N ALA A 202 -14.91 -17.88 16.15
CA ALA A 202 -14.30 -17.22 17.30
C ALA A 202 -14.84 -15.80 17.51
N ILE A 203 -14.91 -14.98 16.45
CA ILE A 203 -15.24 -13.56 16.58
C ILE A 203 -16.75 -13.28 16.48
N ASP A 204 -17.53 -14.06 15.69
CA ASP A 204 -18.95 -13.82 15.48
C ASP A 204 -19.86 -14.62 16.43
N ARG A 205 -19.29 -15.55 17.21
CA ARG A 205 -20.05 -16.38 18.15
C ARG A 205 -20.68 -15.53 19.26
N GLY A 206 -22.01 -15.54 19.31
CA GLY A 206 -22.77 -14.79 20.31
C GLY A 206 -22.85 -13.28 20.03
N SER A 207 -22.57 -12.87 18.81
CA SER A 207 -22.78 -11.51 18.34
C SER A 207 -23.93 -11.49 17.32
N ASP A 208 -24.78 -10.47 17.41
CA ASP A 208 -25.93 -10.31 16.50
C ASP A 208 -25.50 -9.93 15.07
N ARG A 209 -24.27 -9.46 14.90
CA ARG A 209 -23.72 -9.00 13.63
C ARG A 209 -22.47 -9.79 13.25
N GLN A 210 -22.45 -10.29 12.01
CA GLN A 210 -21.26 -10.86 11.41
C GLN A 210 -20.35 -9.77 10.87
N LEU A 211 -19.06 -9.89 11.05
CA LEU A 211 -18.07 -8.94 10.52
C LEU A 211 -17.32 -9.47 9.30
N ILE A 212 -17.15 -10.80 9.18
CA ILE A 212 -16.46 -11.38 8.02
C ILE A 212 -17.50 -11.91 7.04
N HIS A 213 -17.51 -11.33 5.84
CA HIS A 213 -18.45 -11.72 4.76
C HIS A 213 -17.69 -12.38 3.61
N THR A 214 -18.38 -13.29 2.90
CA THR A 214 -17.85 -13.90 1.67
C THR A 214 -18.37 -13.11 0.48
N VAL A 215 -17.47 -12.65 -0.37
CA VAL A 215 -17.80 -12.08 -1.68
C VAL A 215 -17.60 -13.17 -2.73
N ARG A 216 -18.72 -13.75 -3.21
CA ARG A 216 -18.69 -14.90 -4.12
C ARG A 216 -17.81 -14.62 -5.33
N GLY A 217 -16.92 -15.54 -5.65
CA GLY A 217 -16.00 -15.45 -6.79
C GLY A 217 -14.83 -14.47 -6.60
N SER A 218 -14.78 -13.68 -5.50
CA SER A 218 -13.75 -12.67 -5.29
C SER A 218 -12.91 -12.90 -4.04
N GLY A 219 -13.52 -13.27 -2.89
CA GLY A 219 -12.78 -13.46 -1.65
C GLY A 219 -13.60 -13.14 -0.40
N TYR A 220 -13.01 -12.42 0.53
CA TYR A 220 -13.59 -12.08 1.83
C TYR A 220 -13.48 -10.59 2.12
N VAL A 221 -14.40 -10.05 2.89
CA VAL A 221 -14.36 -8.68 3.38
C VAL A 221 -14.70 -8.66 4.87
N LEU A 222 -13.95 -7.87 5.63
CA LEU A 222 -14.26 -7.60 7.04
C LEU A 222 -14.85 -6.18 7.11
N ARG A 223 -16.13 -6.10 7.50
CA ARG A 223 -16.87 -4.83 7.63
C ARG A 223 -18.01 -4.95 8.62
N SER A 224 -18.43 -3.82 9.18
CA SER A 224 -19.75 -3.68 9.80
C SER A 224 -20.78 -3.50 8.70
N GLU A 225 -21.89 -4.20 8.76
CA GLU A 225 -23.11 -3.81 8.03
C GLU A 225 -23.80 -2.72 8.85
N ASP A 226 -24.04 -1.58 8.22
CA ASP A 226 -24.87 -0.51 8.81
C ASP A 226 -26.32 -0.94 8.97
#